data_56bc98c9f36d3e367c8e177528855776
#
_entry.id   56bc98c9f36d3e367c8e177528855776
#
_cell.length_a   1.000
_cell.length_b   1.000
_cell.length_c   1.000
_cell.angle_alpha   90.00
_cell.angle_beta   90.00
_cell.angle_gamma   90.00
#
_symmetry.space_group_name_H-M   'P 1'
#
loop_
_entity.id
_entity.type
_entity.pdbx_description
1 polymer ?
#
loop_
_entity_poly.entity_id
_entity_poly.type
_entity_poly.pdbx_seq_one_letter_code
_entity_poly.pdbx_strand_id
1 'polypeptide(L)'
;MALAKQGIPTITIPGTIDNDMCGTEYTIGFDTALNTVVDAVSKIRDTTTAHDRVAIVEVMGRSAGHLAVRAGLACGAEWCLFPKSL
;
A
#
# COMPACT_ATOMS: atom_id res chain seq x y z
N MET A 1 4.84 15.23 17.91
CA MET A 1 3.43 15.44 18.31
C MET A 1 3.29 16.69 19.15
N ALA A 2 2.54 17.65 18.63
CA ALA A 2 2.43 18.98 19.27
C ALA A 2 1.78 18.94 20.65
N LEU A 3 0.74 18.13 20.81
CA LEU A 3 0.03 18.01 22.09
C LEU A 3 0.89 17.40 23.20
N ALA A 4 1.66 16.36 22.88
CA ALA A 4 2.56 15.73 23.84
C ALA A 4 3.66 16.69 24.30
N LYS A 5 4.16 17.57 23.42
CA LYS A 5 5.15 18.58 23.76
C LYS A 5 4.61 19.65 24.70
N GLN A 6 3.30 19.83 24.76
CA GLN A 6 2.63 20.74 25.68
C GLN A 6 2.29 20.08 27.02
N GLY A 7 2.75 18.86 27.28
CA GLY A 7 2.49 18.12 28.50
C GLY A 7 1.12 17.44 28.56
N ILE A 8 0.40 17.37 27.44
CA ILE A 8 -0.90 16.70 27.37
C ILE A 8 -0.66 15.20 27.12
N PRO A 9 -1.16 14.30 27.97
CA PRO A 9 -1.07 12.86 27.71
C PRO A 9 -1.77 12.50 26.41
N THR A 10 -1.04 11.86 25.49
CA THR A 10 -1.57 11.52 24.16
C THR A 10 -1.19 10.10 23.76
N ILE A 11 -2.11 9.45 23.06
CA ILE A 11 -1.87 8.17 22.39
C ILE A 11 -2.16 8.39 20.92
N THR A 12 -1.21 8.06 20.07
CA THR A 12 -1.34 8.21 18.61
C THR A 12 -1.47 6.84 17.97
N ILE A 13 -2.44 6.71 17.09
CA ILE A 13 -2.67 5.49 16.34
C ILE A 13 -2.43 5.79 14.87
N PRO A 14 -1.46 5.12 14.20
CA PRO A 14 -1.14 5.40 12.80
C PRO A 14 -2.25 4.91 11.87
N GLY A 15 -2.90 5.83 11.18
CA GLY A 15 -4.04 5.54 10.29
C GLY A 15 -3.72 5.46 8.81
N THR A 16 -2.49 5.77 8.41
CA THR A 16 -2.08 5.80 7.00
C THR A 16 -2.25 4.45 6.29
N ILE A 17 -2.26 4.48 4.96
CA ILE A 17 -2.26 3.29 4.11
C ILE A 17 -0.85 2.85 3.71
N ASP A 18 0.17 3.68 3.93
CA ASP A 18 1.53 3.44 3.41
C ASP A 18 2.31 2.38 4.19
N ASN A 19 1.93 2.14 5.42
CA ASN A 19 2.60 1.21 6.34
C ASN A 19 4.09 1.53 6.56
N ASP A 20 4.41 2.82 6.61
CA ASP A 20 5.78 3.33 6.70
C ASP A 20 6.08 3.97 8.07
N MET A 21 5.28 3.69 9.07
CA MET A 21 5.43 4.22 10.43
C MET A 21 6.20 3.27 11.32
N CYS A 22 7.17 3.81 12.06
CA CYS A 22 7.90 3.04 13.06
C CYS A 22 7.02 2.67 14.26
N GLY A 23 7.27 1.51 14.88
CA GLY A 23 6.61 1.09 16.10
C GLY A 23 5.29 0.35 15.92
N THR A 24 4.89 0.08 14.67
CA THR A 24 3.72 -0.74 14.37
C THR A 24 4.03 -1.68 13.22
N GLU A 25 3.45 -2.87 13.23
CA GLU A 25 3.56 -3.81 12.12
C GLU A 25 2.64 -3.41 10.97
N TYR A 26 1.43 -2.97 11.31
CA TYR A 26 0.43 -2.52 10.34
C TYR A 26 -0.18 -1.21 10.76
N THR A 27 -0.23 -0.27 9.84
CA THR A 27 -1.07 0.93 9.99
C THR A 27 -2.53 0.56 9.69
N ILE A 28 -3.48 1.32 10.25
CA ILE A 28 -4.91 0.96 10.21
C ILE A 28 -5.41 0.83 8.77
N GLY A 29 -5.02 1.74 7.88
CA GLY A 29 -5.52 1.78 6.51
C GLY A 29 -4.82 0.83 5.54
N PHE A 30 -3.69 0.23 5.93
CA PHE A 30 -2.85 -0.54 5.01
C PHE A 30 -3.57 -1.78 4.46
N ASP A 31 -4.13 -2.60 5.33
CA ASP A 31 -4.81 -3.83 4.91
C ASP A 31 -6.01 -3.56 4.02
N THR A 32 -6.81 -2.55 4.35
CA THR A 32 -7.94 -2.13 3.53
C THR A 32 -7.49 -1.66 2.14
N ALA A 33 -6.44 -0.84 2.08
CA ALA A 33 -5.88 -0.39 0.82
C ALA A 33 -5.33 -1.55 -0.01
N LEU A 34 -4.64 -2.48 0.63
CA LEU A 34 -4.10 -3.68 -0.02
C LEU A 34 -5.21 -4.51 -0.66
N ASN A 35 -6.29 -4.78 0.06
CA ASN A 35 -7.42 -5.53 -0.46
C ASN A 35 -8.12 -4.80 -1.61
N THR A 36 -8.21 -3.48 -1.55
CA THR A 36 -8.75 -2.65 -2.63
C THR A 36 -7.92 -2.78 -3.91
N VAL A 37 -6.60 -2.73 -3.77
CA VAL A 37 -5.68 -2.88 -4.92
C VAL A 37 -5.82 -4.28 -5.53
N VAL A 38 -5.84 -5.32 -4.70
CA VAL A 38 -5.97 -6.70 -5.16
C VAL A 38 -7.28 -6.91 -5.94
N ASP A 39 -8.39 -6.38 -5.42
CA ASP A 39 -9.67 -6.47 -6.10
C ASP A 39 -9.68 -5.74 -7.45
N ALA A 40 -9.15 -4.52 -7.49
CA ALA A 40 -9.05 -3.73 -8.71
C ALA A 40 -8.17 -4.40 -9.77
N VAL A 41 -7.00 -4.89 -9.36
CA VAL A 41 -6.05 -5.56 -10.28
C VAL A 41 -6.64 -6.85 -10.83
N SER A 42 -7.36 -7.60 -10.03
CA SER A 42 -8.03 -8.83 -10.48
C SER A 42 -9.00 -8.54 -11.63
N LYS A 43 -9.78 -7.46 -11.51
CA LYS A 43 -10.70 -7.02 -12.56
C LYS A 43 -9.99 -6.55 -13.82
N ILE A 44 -8.90 -5.80 -13.66
CA ILE A 44 -8.07 -5.32 -14.79
C ILE A 44 -7.42 -6.52 -15.50
N ARG A 45 -6.97 -7.51 -14.76
CA ARG A 45 -6.31 -8.69 -15.30
C ARG A 45 -7.21 -9.46 -16.26
N ASP A 46 -8.46 -9.63 -15.91
CA ASP A 46 -9.43 -10.30 -16.77
C ASP A 46 -9.54 -9.59 -18.13
N THR A 47 -9.64 -8.28 -18.12
CA THR A 47 -9.72 -7.45 -19.31
C THR A 47 -8.43 -7.50 -20.13
N THR A 48 -7.28 -7.35 -19.50
CA THR A 48 -5.98 -7.34 -20.19
C THR A 48 -5.66 -8.68 -20.81
N THR A 49 -5.98 -9.77 -20.14
CA THR A 49 -5.79 -11.12 -20.67
C THR A 49 -6.68 -11.34 -21.89
N ALA A 50 -7.94 -10.92 -21.85
CA ALA A 50 -8.86 -11.07 -22.96
C ALA A 50 -8.46 -10.28 -24.22
N HIS A 51 -7.77 -9.15 -24.03
CA HIS A 51 -7.37 -8.25 -25.14
C HIS A 51 -5.88 -8.31 -25.47
N ASP A 52 -5.14 -9.21 -24.85
CA ASP A 52 -3.69 -9.36 -25.05
C ASP A 52 -2.94 -8.04 -24.82
N ARG A 53 -3.25 -7.37 -23.71
CA ARG A 53 -2.70 -6.06 -23.33
C ARG A 53 -1.81 -6.16 -22.11
N VAL A 54 -0.91 -5.18 -21.98
CA VAL A 54 -0.14 -4.95 -20.76
C VAL A 54 -0.83 -3.84 -19.97
N ALA A 55 -1.02 -4.05 -18.67
CA ALA A 55 -1.52 -3.04 -17.76
C ALA A 55 -0.42 -2.59 -16.81
N ILE A 56 -0.30 -1.30 -16.61
CA ILE A 56 0.57 -0.70 -15.59
C ILE A 56 -0.34 -0.09 -14.54
N VAL A 57 -0.21 -0.55 -13.30
CA VAL A 57 -1.03 -0.08 -12.18
C VAL A 57 -0.15 0.65 -11.19
N GLU A 58 -0.40 1.93 -11.01
CA GLU A 58 0.27 2.74 -9.99
C GLU A 58 -0.51 2.70 -8.70
N VAL A 59 0.19 2.48 -7.60
CA VAL A 59 -0.38 2.52 -6.25
C VAL A 59 0.33 3.56 -5.40
N MET A 60 -0.36 4.04 -4.38
CA MET A 60 0.23 4.96 -3.41
C MET A 60 1.23 4.23 -2.51
N GLY A 61 2.02 4.96 -1.79
CA GLY A 61 3.02 4.40 -0.87
C GLY A 61 4.02 5.46 -0.42
N ARG A 62 3.87 6.69 -0.90
CA ARG A 62 4.79 7.80 -0.64
C ARG A 62 6.21 7.41 -1.04
N SER A 63 7.14 7.33 -0.10
CA SER A 63 8.52 6.91 -0.35
C SER A 63 8.78 5.44 -0.05
N ALA A 64 7.77 4.71 0.38
CA ALA A 64 7.85 3.28 0.69
C ALA A 64 7.15 2.44 -0.36
N GLY A 65 7.61 1.22 -0.55
CA GLY A 65 7.05 0.29 -1.53
C GLY A 65 6.20 -0.83 -0.92
N HIS A 66 5.79 -0.71 0.33
CA HIS A 66 5.09 -1.79 1.02
C HIS A 66 3.80 -2.22 0.33
N LEU A 67 2.97 -1.25 -0.07
CA LEU A 67 1.70 -1.53 -0.73
C LEU A 67 1.92 -2.16 -2.11
N ALA A 68 2.84 -1.59 -2.90
CA ALA A 68 3.16 -2.10 -4.23
C ALA A 68 3.71 -3.53 -4.20
N VAL A 69 4.65 -3.81 -3.29
CA VAL A 69 5.27 -5.13 -3.17
C VAL A 69 4.24 -6.18 -2.77
N ARG A 70 3.45 -5.91 -1.74
CA ARG A 70 2.48 -6.88 -1.25
C ARG A 70 1.33 -7.11 -2.23
N ALA A 71 0.84 -6.03 -2.84
CA ALA A 71 -0.19 -6.14 -3.87
C ALA A 71 0.33 -6.89 -5.10
N GLY A 72 1.54 -6.58 -5.54
CA GLY A 72 2.18 -7.27 -6.66
C GLY A 72 2.32 -8.77 -6.43
N LEU A 73 2.76 -9.17 -5.24
CA LEU A 73 2.86 -10.59 -4.87
C LEU A 73 1.48 -11.25 -4.82
N ALA A 74 0.52 -10.61 -4.18
CA ALA A 74 -0.83 -11.16 -4.03
C ALA A 74 -1.56 -11.32 -5.37
N CYS A 75 -1.32 -10.39 -6.30
CA CYS A 75 -1.95 -10.41 -7.64
C CYS A 75 -1.19 -11.27 -8.66
N GLY A 76 0.01 -11.72 -8.33
CA GLY A 76 0.85 -12.42 -9.30
C GLY A 76 1.33 -11.54 -10.44
N ALA A 77 1.70 -10.29 -10.14
CA ALA A 77 2.24 -9.37 -11.12
C ALA A 77 3.57 -9.88 -11.67
N GLU A 78 3.79 -9.73 -12.97
CA GLU A 78 5.04 -10.14 -13.62
C GLU A 78 6.20 -9.24 -13.19
N TRP A 79 5.91 -7.97 -12.94
CA TRP A 79 6.89 -6.97 -12.50
C TRP A 79 6.32 -6.13 -11.37
N CYS A 80 7.17 -5.78 -10.43
CA CYS A 80 6.83 -4.88 -9.35
C CYS A 80 7.94 -3.84 -9.21
N LEU A 81 7.60 -2.58 -9.42
CA LEU A 81 8.52 -1.46 -9.28
C LEU A 81 8.17 -0.70 -8.00
N PHE A 82 9.16 -0.39 -7.22
CA PHE A 82 8.98 0.31 -5.96
C PHE A 82 10.15 1.25 -5.68
N PRO A 83 9.99 2.24 -4.80
CA PRO A 83 11.09 3.11 -4.40
C PRO A 83 12.25 2.32 -3.82
N LYS A 84 13.43 2.87 -3.91
CA LYS A 84 14.67 2.23 -3.47
C LYS A 84 14.67 1.82 -2.00
N SER A 85 13.92 2.53 -1.16
CA SER A 85 13.77 2.17 0.25
C SER A 85 12.38 1.57 0.50
N LEU A 86 12.39 0.43 1.17
CA LEU A 86 11.18 -0.27 1.58
C LEU A 86 10.82 0.06 3.03
#